data_ac84cb4ea16278c42d00f6fb1dfe96d4
#
_entry.id   ac84cb4ea16278c42d00f6fb1dfe96d4
#
_cell.length_a   1.000
_cell.length_b   1.000
_cell.length_c   1.000
_cell.angle_alpha   90.00
_cell.angle_beta   90.00
_cell.angle_gamma   90.00
#
_symmetry.space_group_name_H-M   'P 1'
#
loop_
_entity.id
_entity.type
_entity.pdbx_description
1 polymer ?
#
loop_
_entity_poly.entity_id
_entity_poly.type
_entity_poly.pdbx_seq_one_letter_code
_entity_poly.pdbx_strand_id
1 'polypeptide(L)'
;MPTQRQIIAPLLTVPLLAAPLLSFAAPAAGPRPAAVSAPAPSPSPMVRGRQLYGISCASCHGQRGEGSQYGPSLKGVGAASADFWLSTGRMPLPNPRALPRHGPPAFGRRDIDALVSYVASFGPGPAIPAVGKGNVQQGLTIYLRDCAACHSSTGEGGALPAGRYAPSLTGTAPVQIAEAVRLGPGAMPKFGRGTLSDGALNSVIAYIRTLPRTSGAGGWPLGGVGPVTEGVVAWVLGLGVLLLVIRALGKRAR
;
A
#
# COMPACT_ATOMS: atom_id res chain seq x y z
N MET A 1 -53.77 20.94 -0.01
CA MET A 1 -55.20 20.98 -0.45
C MET A 1 -55.30 20.20 -1.74
N PRO A 2 -56.39 19.54 -2.00
CA PRO A 2 -57.01 18.45 -1.22
C PRO A 2 -57.07 17.14 -2.07
N THR A 3 -57.09 15.98 -1.36
CA THR A 3 -58.23 15.05 -1.17
C THR A 3 -58.97 14.55 -2.40
N GLN A 4 -59.07 13.25 -2.54
CA GLN A 4 -60.30 12.41 -2.57
C GLN A 4 -59.91 10.98 -2.88
N ARG A 5 -60.09 9.98 -1.99
CA ARG A 5 -61.24 9.28 -1.51
C ARG A 5 -62.20 8.85 -2.64
N GLN A 6 -62.42 7.59 -2.80
CA GLN A 6 -63.69 6.86 -2.61
C GLN A 6 -63.55 5.45 -3.23
N ILE A 7 -63.71 4.37 -2.55
CA ILE A 7 -64.86 3.74 -1.88
C ILE A 7 -65.69 2.84 -2.81
N ILE A 8 -65.93 1.61 -2.28
CA ILE A 8 -67.15 0.74 -2.40
C ILE A 8 -67.11 -0.23 -3.58
N ALA A 9 -67.20 -1.44 -3.42
CA ALA A 9 -67.78 -2.49 -2.58
C ALA A 9 -68.51 -3.50 -3.46
N PRO A 10 -69.09 -4.58 -2.96
CA PRO A 10 -68.82 -5.92 -3.45
C PRO A 10 -70.05 -6.47 -4.20
N LEU A 11 -69.87 -7.54 -4.96
CA LEU A 11 -70.98 -8.35 -5.41
C LEU A 11 -70.66 -9.83 -5.29
N LEU A 12 -71.37 -10.43 -4.39
CA LEU A 12 -71.60 -11.86 -4.23
C LEU A 12 -72.27 -12.48 -5.45
N THR A 13 -71.85 -13.65 -5.90
CA THR A 13 -72.72 -14.70 -6.46
C THR A 13 -72.05 -16.07 -6.37
N VAL A 14 -72.48 -16.86 -5.65
CA VAL A 14 -73.04 -18.23 -5.43
C VAL A 14 -72.60 -19.29 -6.48
N PRO A 15 -72.38 -20.53 -6.01
CA PRO A 15 -71.54 -21.55 -6.60
C PRO A 15 -72.25 -22.45 -7.59
N LEU A 16 -71.50 -22.98 -8.55
CA LEU A 16 -71.91 -24.10 -9.35
C LEU A 16 -71.03 -25.30 -9.02
N LEU A 17 -71.63 -26.30 -8.40
CA LEU A 17 -71.15 -27.64 -8.17
C LEU A 17 -70.91 -28.35 -9.52
N ALA A 18 -69.72 -28.75 -9.83
CA ALA A 18 -69.44 -29.75 -10.85
C ALA A 18 -68.39 -30.75 -10.29
N ALA A 19 -68.77 -31.99 -10.36
CA ALA A 19 -68.10 -33.14 -9.78
C ALA A 19 -66.71 -33.43 -10.40
N PRO A 20 -65.82 -34.13 -9.68
CA PRO A 20 -64.46 -34.33 -10.13
C PRO A 20 -64.31 -35.53 -11.08
N LEU A 21 -63.78 -35.30 -12.25
CA LEU A 21 -63.14 -36.34 -13.04
C LEU A 21 -61.70 -36.55 -12.50
N LEU A 22 -61.50 -37.65 -11.81
CA LEU A 22 -60.20 -38.13 -11.38
C LEU A 22 -59.34 -38.49 -12.61
N SER A 23 -58.62 -37.55 -13.14
CA SER A 23 -57.52 -37.84 -14.05
C SER A 23 -56.25 -38.10 -13.23
N PHE A 24 -55.84 -39.37 -13.19
CA PHE A 24 -54.49 -39.73 -12.70
C PHE A 24 -53.47 -39.18 -13.69
N ALA A 25 -52.98 -37.97 -13.42
CA ALA A 25 -51.79 -37.46 -14.09
C ALA A 25 -50.55 -38.11 -13.45
N ALA A 26 -49.76 -38.81 -14.24
CA ALA A 26 -48.45 -39.30 -13.84
C ALA A 26 -47.59 -38.11 -13.36
N PRO A 27 -46.77 -38.28 -12.29
CA PRO A 27 -45.89 -37.23 -11.86
C PRO A 27 -44.90 -36.85 -12.96
N ALA A 28 -45.02 -35.65 -13.51
CA ALA A 28 -44.00 -35.08 -14.38
C ALA A 28 -42.68 -35.03 -13.60
N ALA A 29 -41.66 -35.72 -14.15
CA ALA A 29 -40.31 -35.62 -13.61
C ALA A 29 -39.91 -34.14 -13.61
N GLY A 30 -39.85 -33.51 -12.42
CA GLY A 30 -39.41 -32.14 -12.27
C GLY A 30 -38.02 -31.96 -12.84
N PRO A 31 -37.67 -30.75 -13.31
CA PRO A 31 -36.34 -30.48 -13.83
C PRO A 31 -35.32 -30.87 -12.78
N ARG A 32 -34.40 -31.80 -13.13
CA ARG A 32 -33.26 -32.13 -12.28
C ARG A 32 -32.51 -30.83 -11.99
N PRO A 33 -32.21 -30.49 -10.71
CA PRO A 33 -31.35 -29.37 -10.40
C PRO A 33 -30.05 -29.55 -11.18
N ALA A 34 -29.72 -28.57 -12.01
CA ALA A 34 -28.43 -28.56 -12.69
C ALA A 34 -27.33 -28.78 -11.65
N ALA A 35 -26.51 -29.78 -11.82
CA ALA A 35 -25.38 -30.03 -10.95
C ALA A 35 -24.55 -28.76 -10.95
N VAL A 36 -24.48 -28.10 -9.79
CA VAL A 36 -23.59 -26.97 -9.58
C VAL A 36 -22.18 -27.54 -9.75
N SER A 37 -21.57 -27.23 -10.89
CA SER A 37 -20.20 -27.65 -11.16
C SER A 37 -19.32 -27.14 -10.03
N ALA A 38 -18.59 -28.03 -9.39
CA ALA A 38 -17.62 -27.64 -8.37
C ALA A 38 -16.68 -26.58 -8.97
N PRO A 39 -16.34 -25.53 -8.22
CA PRO A 39 -15.43 -24.50 -8.71
C PRO A 39 -14.12 -25.16 -9.16
N ALA A 40 -13.66 -24.79 -10.35
CA ALA A 40 -12.39 -25.29 -10.89
C ALA A 40 -11.26 -25.03 -9.88
N PRO A 41 -10.32 -25.96 -9.69
CA PRO A 41 -9.21 -25.77 -8.76
C PRO A 41 -8.44 -24.49 -9.13
N SER A 42 -8.15 -23.67 -8.12
CA SER A 42 -7.39 -22.43 -8.31
C SER A 42 -6.02 -22.75 -8.96
N PRO A 43 -5.58 -21.97 -9.96
CA PRO A 43 -4.30 -22.21 -10.60
C PRO A 43 -3.15 -22.13 -9.58
N SER A 44 -2.08 -22.91 -9.80
CA SER A 44 -0.87 -22.83 -8.96
C SER A 44 -0.31 -21.41 -8.96
N PRO A 45 0.39 -20.99 -7.89
CA PRO A 45 0.99 -19.65 -7.81
C PRO A 45 1.84 -19.27 -9.02
N MET A 46 2.60 -20.22 -9.56
CA MET A 46 3.43 -20.02 -10.75
C MET A 46 2.60 -19.76 -12.01
N VAL A 47 1.52 -20.51 -12.23
CA VAL A 47 0.60 -20.31 -13.36
C VAL A 47 -0.11 -18.96 -13.21
N ARG A 48 -0.61 -18.64 -12.03
CA ARG A 48 -1.25 -17.37 -11.76
C ARG A 48 -0.30 -16.19 -11.95
N GLY A 49 0.93 -16.28 -11.43
CA GLY A 49 1.97 -15.26 -11.59
C GLY A 49 2.31 -15.01 -13.05
N ARG A 50 2.44 -16.08 -13.86
CA ARG A 50 2.68 -15.97 -15.30
C ARG A 50 1.53 -15.24 -16.02
N GLN A 51 0.29 -15.57 -15.70
CA GLN A 51 -0.87 -14.89 -16.27
C GLN A 51 -0.89 -13.40 -15.95
N LEU A 52 -0.73 -13.04 -14.68
CA LEU A 52 -0.71 -11.66 -14.22
C LEU A 52 0.46 -10.88 -14.84
N TYR A 53 1.64 -11.49 -14.89
CA TYR A 53 2.82 -10.91 -15.52
C TYR A 53 2.59 -10.59 -17.00
N GLY A 54 2.02 -11.54 -17.74
CA GLY A 54 1.71 -11.35 -19.17
C GLY A 54 0.79 -10.16 -19.44
N ILE A 55 -0.17 -9.93 -18.53
CA ILE A 55 -1.16 -8.84 -18.68
C ILE A 55 -0.59 -7.50 -18.22
N SER A 56 0.17 -7.47 -17.12
CA SER A 56 0.47 -6.21 -16.40
C SER A 56 1.94 -5.79 -16.45
N CYS A 57 2.86 -6.66 -16.85
CA CYS A 57 4.31 -6.41 -16.73
C CYS A 57 5.07 -6.59 -18.06
N ALA A 58 4.68 -7.58 -18.88
CA ALA A 58 5.42 -8.02 -20.05
C ALA A 58 5.59 -6.93 -21.11
N SER A 59 4.64 -6.01 -21.24
CA SER A 59 4.71 -4.89 -22.19
C SER A 59 5.92 -3.97 -21.96
N CYS A 60 6.34 -3.82 -20.68
CA CYS A 60 7.50 -3.01 -20.34
C CYS A 60 8.75 -3.86 -20.06
N HIS A 61 8.60 -4.99 -19.40
CA HIS A 61 9.73 -5.80 -18.93
C HIS A 61 10.10 -6.98 -19.83
N GLY A 62 9.39 -7.15 -20.97
CA GLY A 62 9.60 -8.28 -21.88
C GLY A 62 8.85 -9.54 -21.40
N GLN A 63 8.59 -10.47 -22.34
CA GLN A 63 7.79 -11.67 -22.05
C GLN A 63 8.44 -12.63 -21.03
N ARG A 64 9.75 -12.61 -20.93
CA ARG A 64 10.55 -13.44 -20.02
C ARG A 64 11.43 -12.61 -19.11
N GLY A 65 11.04 -11.36 -18.83
CA GLY A 65 11.78 -10.47 -17.96
C GLY A 65 13.11 -9.95 -18.55
N GLU A 66 13.28 -10.01 -19.85
CA GLU A 66 14.50 -9.55 -20.53
C GLU A 66 14.67 -8.03 -20.57
N GLY A 67 13.59 -7.30 -20.29
CA GLY A 67 13.54 -5.84 -20.41
C GLY A 67 13.18 -5.37 -21.81
N SER A 68 12.94 -4.06 -21.95
CA SER A 68 12.68 -3.36 -23.21
C SER A 68 13.10 -1.90 -23.10
N GLN A 69 12.81 -1.09 -24.12
CA GLN A 69 12.96 0.37 -24.03
C GLN A 69 12.04 1.05 -23.00
N TYR A 70 11.04 0.35 -22.50
CA TYR A 70 10.04 0.87 -21.56
C TYR A 70 10.27 0.42 -20.11
N GLY A 71 11.10 -0.59 -19.88
CA GLY A 71 11.39 -1.10 -18.56
C GLY A 71 12.65 -1.96 -18.51
N PRO A 72 13.34 -1.96 -17.35
CA PRO A 72 14.58 -2.71 -17.21
C PRO A 72 14.34 -4.23 -17.21
N SER A 73 15.42 -4.97 -17.43
CA SER A 73 15.41 -6.42 -17.24
C SER A 73 15.08 -6.79 -15.79
N LEU A 74 14.27 -7.81 -15.62
CA LEU A 74 13.93 -8.41 -14.32
C LEU A 74 14.75 -9.67 -14.04
N LYS A 75 15.68 -10.04 -14.91
CA LYS A 75 16.58 -11.18 -14.68
C LYS A 75 17.50 -10.89 -13.49
N GLY A 76 17.47 -11.76 -12.50
CA GLY A 76 18.32 -11.62 -11.32
C GLY A 76 17.86 -10.59 -10.29
N VAL A 77 16.69 -9.95 -10.45
CA VAL A 77 16.19 -8.98 -9.46
C VAL A 77 15.75 -9.66 -8.15
N GLY A 78 15.36 -10.92 -8.21
CA GLY A 78 14.99 -11.75 -7.06
C GLY A 78 13.64 -11.44 -6.45
N ALA A 79 13.27 -12.27 -5.48
CA ALA A 79 11.98 -12.19 -4.79
C ALA A 79 11.81 -10.88 -3.98
N ALA A 80 12.87 -10.43 -3.30
CA ALA A 80 12.81 -9.21 -2.49
C ALA A 80 12.49 -7.97 -3.31
N SER A 81 13.10 -7.81 -4.50
CA SER A 81 12.78 -6.69 -5.38
C SER A 81 11.34 -6.76 -5.86
N ALA A 82 10.89 -7.93 -6.32
CA ALA A 82 9.54 -8.10 -6.81
C ALA A 82 8.51 -7.78 -5.70
N ASP A 83 8.69 -8.32 -4.50
CA ASP A 83 7.80 -8.05 -3.38
C ASP A 83 7.80 -6.56 -3.00
N PHE A 84 8.97 -5.95 -2.82
CA PHE A 84 9.07 -4.54 -2.47
C PHE A 84 8.33 -3.64 -3.47
N TRP A 85 8.62 -3.78 -4.75
CA TRP A 85 8.03 -2.88 -5.76
C TRP A 85 6.52 -3.07 -5.92
N LEU A 86 6.02 -4.28 -5.79
CA LEU A 86 4.60 -4.61 -5.90
C LEU A 86 3.84 -4.27 -4.61
N SER A 87 4.36 -4.68 -3.44
CA SER A 87 3.68 -4.50 -2.15
C SER A 87 3.64 -3.03 -1.70
N THR A 88 4.55 -2.20 -2.20
CA THR A 88 4.57 -0.77 -1.92
C THR A 88 3.87 0.07 -3.00
N GLY A 89 3.16 -0.56 -3.93
CA GLY A 89 2.38 0.13 -4.97
C GLY A 89 3.21 0.91 -5.99
N ARG A 90 4.54 0.70 -6.03
CA ARG A 90 5.44 1.35 -6.97
C ARG A 90 5.36 0.76 -8.37
N MET A 91 4.92 -0.50 -8.47
CA MET A 91 4.63 -1.21 -9.72
C MET A 91 3.24 -1.85 -9.65
N PRO A 92 2.55 -1.96 -10.81
CA PRO A 92 2.92 -1.47 -12.14
C PRO A 92 2.80 0.06 -12.27
N LEU A 93 3.58 0.65 -13.19
CA LEU A 93 3.45 2.06 -13.53
C LEU A 93 2.24 2.29 -14.46
N PRO A 94 1.54 3.42 -14.35
CA PRO A 94 0.43 3.78 -15.25
C PRO A 94 0.89 4.05 -16.69
N ASN A 95 2.14 4.44 -16.86
CA ASN A 95 2.80 4.61 -18.16
C ASN A 95 4.33 4.57 -17.97
N PRO A 96 5.12 4.29 -19.03
CA PRO A 96 6.58 4.13 -18.92
C PRO A 96 7.36 5.37 -18.48
N ARG A 97 6.76 6.56 -18.54
CA ARG A 97 7.41 7.82 -18.11
C ARG A 97 7.07 8.21 -16.67
N ALA A 98 6.14 7.49 -16.05
CA ALA A 98 5.76 7.76 -14.66
C ALA A 98 6.92 7.41 -13.71
N LEU A 99 7.08 8.21 -12.67
CA LEU A 99 8.02 7.89 -11.60
C LEU A 99 7.36 6.91 -10.61
N PRO A 100 8.07 5.86 -10.19
CA PRO A 100 7.54 4.92 -9.21
C PRO A 100 7.40 5.59 -7.84
N ARG A 101 6.16 5.84 -7.42
CA ARG A 101 5.84 6.44 -6.14
C ARG A 101 5.22 5.40 -5.21
N HIS A 102 5.46 5.55 -3.93
CA HIS A 102 4.77 4.75 -2.91
C HIS A 102 3.26 5.02 -2.97
N GLY A 103 2.48 3.95 -2.90
CA GLY A 103 1.03 4.02 -2.96
C GLY A 103 0.38 2.70 -2.53
N PRO A 104 -0.95 2.59 -2.62
CA PRO A 104 -1.63 1.33 -2.39
C PRO A 104 -1.21 0.30 -3.45
N PRO A 105 -1.01 -0.98 -3.06
CA PRO A 105 -0.71 -2.04 -3.99
C PRO A 105 -1.82 -2.21 -5.05
N ALA A 106 -1.44 -2.43 -6.30
CA ALA A 106 -2.40 -2.68 -7.38
C ALA A 106 -3.00 -4.10 -7.34
N PHE A 107 -2.38 -5.01 -6.59
CA PHE A 107 -2.77 -6.41 -6.47
C PHE A 107 -2.96 -6.80 -5.01
N GLY A 108 -3.89 -7.75 -4.76
CA GLY A 108 -4.01 -8.39 -3.46
C GLY A 108 -2.80 -9.27 -3.13
N ARG A 109 -2.57 -9.58 -1.85
CA ARG A 109 -1.37 -10.30 -1.39
C ARG A 109 -1.14 -11.62 -2.13
N ARG A 110 -2.17 -12.42 -2.37
CA ARG A 110 -2.05 -13.70 -3.12
C ARG A 110 -1.51 -13.51 -4.54
N ASP A 111 -1.94 -12.46 -5.22
CA ASP A 111 -1.49 -12.14 -6.57
C ASP A 111 -0.07 -11.59 -6.57
N ILE A 112 0.30 -10.80 -5.56
CA ILE A 112 1.67 -10.36 -5.34
C ILE A 112 2.58 -11.57 -5.11
N ASP A 113 2.21 -12.51 -4.23
CA ASP A 113 2.99 -13.73 -3.97
C ASP A 113 3.19 -14.58 -5.24
N ALA A 114 2.16 -14.66 -6.07
CA ALA A 114 2.23 -15.35 -7.34
C ALA A 114 3.17 -14.64 -8.32
N LEU A 115 3.08 -13.32 -8.43
CA LEU A 115 3.99 -12.51 -9.25
C LEU A 115 5.44 -12.59 -8.76
N VAL A 116 5.66 -12.50 -7.45
CA VAL A 116 6.98 -12.66 -6.82
C VAL A 116 7.60 -14.01 -7.18
N SER A 117 6.83 -15.09 -7.05
CA SER A 117 7.29 -16.44 -7.39
C SER A 117 7.67 -16.54 -8.87
N TYR A 118 6.87 -15.94 -9.76
CA TYR A 118 7.15 -15.97 -11.19
C TYR A 118 8.36 -15.11 -11.57
N VAL A 119 8.47 -13.89 -11.05
CA VAL A 119 9.62 -13.00 -11.33
C VAL A 119 10.91 -13.59 -10.75
N ALA A 120 10.87 -14.19 -9.57
CA ALA A 120 12.03 -14.87 -8.98
C ALA A 120 12.53 -16.04 -9.85
N SER A 121 11.69 -16.64 -10.68
CA SER A 121 12.07 -17.70 -11.62
C SER A 121 12.94 -17.22 -12.81
N PHE A 122 13.05 -15.91 -13.03
CA PHE A 122 13.86 -15.35 -14.11
C PHE A 122 15.38 -15.37 -13.84
N GLY A 123 15.79 -15.82 -12.69
CA GLY A 123 17.19 -16.00 -12.33
C GLY A 123 17.48 -15.73 -10.85
N PRO A 124 18.66 -16.14 -10.38
CA PRO A 124 19.04 -15.96 -8.97
C PRO A 124 19.12 -14.48 -8.61
N GLY A 125 18.58 -14.12 -7.43
CA GLY A 125 18.59 -12.75 -6.93
C GLY A 125 18.27 -12.72 -5.42
N PRO A 126 18.19 -11.52 -4.80
CA PRO A 126 17.94 -11.38 -3.38
C PRO A 126 16.64 -12.05 -2.94
N ALA A 127 16.72 -12.89 -1.93
CA ALA A 127 15.56 -13.43 -1.24
C ALA A 127 14.94 -12.36 -0.34
N ILE A 128 13.63 -12.49 -0.04
CA ILE A 128 12.94 -11.63 0.92
C ILE A 128 13.63 -11.77 2.28
N PRO A 129 14.06 -10.66 2.93
CA PRO A 129 14.75 -10.72 4.19
C PRO A 129 13.84 -11.26 5.30
N ALA A 130 14.36 -12.17 6.12
CA ALA A 130 13.69 -12.57 7.33
C ALA A 130 13.79 -11.46 8.38
N VAL A 131 12.65 -11.08 8.96
CA VAL A 131 12.59 -10.09 10.03
C VAL A 131 12.43 -10.82 11.35
N GLY A 132 13.37 -10.58 12.27
CA GLY A 132 13.40 -11.17 13.61
C GLY A 132 13.26 -10.14 14.73
N LYS A 133 13.56 -10.59 15.95
CA LYS A 133 13.65 -9.70 17.11
C LYS A 133 14.88 -8.82 17.01
N GLY A 134 14.78 -7.57 17.51
CA GLY A 134 15.88 -6.62 17.57
C GLY A 134 15.91 -5.85 18.88
N ASN A 135 17.05 -5.22 19.17
CA ASN A 135 17.23 -4.34 20.33
C ASN A 135 16.89 -2.89 19.96
N VAL A 136 15.87 -2.33 20.61
CA VAL A 136 15.36 -0.98 20.31
C VAL A 136 16.42 0.10 20.53
N GLN A 137 17.20 0.01 21.62
CA GLN A 137 18.24 1.01 21.95
C GLN A 137 19.39 0.99 20.92
N GLN A 138 19.82 -0.18 20.51
CA GLN A 138 20.79 -0.34 19.42
C GLN A 138 20.20 0.22 18.10
N GLY A 139 18.93 -0.09 17.85
CA GLY A 139 18.21 0.42 16.68
C GLY A 139 18.13 1.93 16.61
N LEU A 140 17.85 2.59 17.74
CA LEU A 140 17.89 4.05 17.86
C LEU A 140 19.26 4.61 17.44
N THR A 141 20.34 4.05 18.01
CA THR A 141 21.69 4.53 17.72
C THR A 141 22.03 4.42 16.23
N ILE A 142 21.71 3.28 15.61
CA ILE A 142 21.95 3.04 14.19
C ILE A 142 21.05 3.96 13.34
N TYR A 143 19.78 4.09 13.72
CA TYR A 143 18.82 4.92 13.00
C TYR A 143 19.25 6.39 12.94
N LEU A 144 19.65 6.95 14.08
CA LEU A 144 20.12 8.34 14.16
C LEU A 144 21.38 8.59 13.33
N ARG A 145 22.27 7.61 13.26
CA ARG A 145 23.51 7.69 12.49
C ARG A 145 23.30 7.56 10.99
N ASP A 146 22.48 6.58 10.55
CA ASP A 146 22.45 6.12 9.16
C ASP A 146 21.14 6.44 8.42
N CYS A 147 20.05 6.74 9.13
CA CYS A 147 18.72 6.86 8.55
C CYS A 147 18.08 8.24 8.74
N ALA A 148 18.28 8.85 9.91
CA ALA A 148 17.58 10.06 10.32
C ALA A 148 17.85 11.26 9.41
N ALA A 149 19.02 11.35 8.80
CA ALA A 149 19.36 12.44 7.87
C ALA A 149 18.37 12.56 6.69
N CYS A 150 17.80 11.43 6.25
CA CYS A 150 16.83 11.40 5.16
C CYS A 150 15.40 11.20 5.67
N HIS A 151 15.21 10.34 6.67
CA HIS A 151 13.89 9.94 7.17
C HIS A 151 13.42 10.73 8.39
N SER A 152 14.13 11.77 8.80
CA SER A 152 13.98 12.55 10.03
C SER A 152 14.16 11.70 11.30
N SER A 153 14.39 12.36 12.44
CA SER A 153 14.49 11.66 13.75
C SER A 153 13.18 11.02 14.19
N THR A 154 12.06 11.53 13.69
CA THR A 154 10.69 11.04 13.98
C THR A 154 10.20 9.97 13.01
N GLY A 155 10.96 9.67 11.95
CA GLY A 155 10.55 8.71 10.93
C GLY A 155 9.51 9.22 9.92
N GLU A 156 9.17 10.50 9.95
CA GLU A 156 8.16 11.10 9.03
C GLU A 156 8.66 11.27 7.60
N GLY A 157 9.94 11.09 7.38
CA GLY A 157 10.54 11.34 6.07
C GLY A 157 10.81 12.82 5.84
N GLY A 158 10.98 13.21 4.57
CA GLY A 158 11.23 14.61 4.23
C GLY A 158 11.72 14.82 2.80
N ALA A 159 11.78 16.08 2.41
CA ALA A 159 12.31 16.49 1.11
C ALA A 159 13.81 16.24 1.05
N LEU A 160 14.26 15.74 -0.10
CA LEU A 160 15.66 15.51 -0.41
C LEU A 160 16.07 16.39 -1.60
N PRO A 161 17.39 16.59 -1.81
CA PRO A 161 17.89 17.33 -2.97
C PRO A 161 17.35 16.81 -4.31
N ALA A 162 17.27 17.68 -5.30
CA ALA A 162 16.79 17.40 -6.64
C ALA A 162 15.34 16.90 -6.72
N GLY A 163 14.47 17.44 -5.87
CA GLY A 163 13.02 17.14 -5.88
C GLY A 163 12.65 15.72 -5.45
N ARG A 164 13.60 14.99 -4.85
CA ARG A 164 13.35 13.66 -4.28
C ARG A 164 12.71 13.78 -2.91
N TYR A 165 12.17 12.68 -2.41
CA TYR A 165 11.49 12.61 -1.12
C TYR A 165 11.77 11.28 -0.43
N ALA A 166 12.15 11.32 0.84
CA ALA A 166 12.23 10.15 1.70
C ALA A 166 10.84 9.89 2.30
N PRO A 167 10.23 8.72 2.09
CA PRO A 167 8.89 8.45 2.62
C PRO A 167 8.91 8.33 4.14
N SER A 168 7.74 8.54 4.75
CA SER A 168 7.51 8.18 6.14
C SER A 168 7.73 6.68 6.36
N LEU A 169 8.33 6.34 7.48
CA LEU A 169 8.55 4.97 7.93
C LEU A 169 7.48 4.52 8.91
N THR A 170 6.66 5.46 9.40
CA THR A 170 5.61 5.16 10.38
C THR A 170 4.52 4.31 9.72
N GLY A 171 4.18 3.19 10.33
CA GLY A 171 3.20 2.25 9.77
C GLY A 171 3.71 1.38 8.62
N THR A 172 4.95 1.55 8.15
CA THR A 172 5.55 0.69 7.13
C THR A 172 5.75 -0.73 7.65
N ALA A 173 5.42 -1.73 6.84
CA ALA A 173 5.58 -3.12 7.24
C ALA A 173 7.07 -3.49 7.45
N PRO A 174 7.40 -4.26 8.50
CA PRO A 174 8.79 -4.62 8.81
C PRO A 174 9.57 -5.24 7.65
N VAL A 175 8.92 -6.09 6.85
CA VAL A 175 9.54 -6.70 5.67
C VAL A 175 9.87 -5.67 4.60
N GLN A 176 8.99 -4.71 4.36
CA GLN A 176 9.23 -3.63 3.38
C GLN A 176 10.40 -2.72 3.79
N ILE A 177 10.56 -2.47 5.10
CA ILE A 177 11.73 -1.76 5.63
C ILE A 177 13.01 -2.56 5.35
N ALA A 178 12.99 -3.87 5.66
CA ALA A 178 14.13 -4.75 5.42
C ALA A 178 14.51 -4.83 3.94
N GLU A 179 13.53 -4.95 3.07
CA GLU A 179 13.72 -4.95 1.62
C GLU A 179 14.30 -3.62 1.12
N ALA A 180 13.70 -2.49 1.53
CA ALA A 180 14.21 -1.17 1.15
C ALA A 180 15.68 -0.98 1.55
N VAL A 181 16.06 -1.36 2.77
CA VAL A 181 17.45 -1.29 3.26
C VAL A 181 18.38 -2.16 2.43
N ARG A 182 17.97 -3.37 2.05
CA ARG A 182 18.78 -4.31 1.27
C ARG A 182 18.84 -3.98 -0.22
N LEU A 183 17.83 -3.29 -0.76
CA LEU A 183 17.73 -2.96 -2.18
C LEU A 183 18.27 -1.57 -2.51
N GLY A 184 18.08 -0.60 -1.64
CA GLY A 184 18.43 0.79 -1.88
C GLY A 184 17.59 1.44 -2.99
N PRO A 185 16.26 1.53 -2.85
CA PRO A 185 15.39 2.05 -3.91
C PRO A 185 15.60 3.55 -4.15
N GLY A 186 15.70 3.95 -5.39
CA GLY A 186 15.80 5.36 -5.80
C GLY A 186 17.05 6.04 -5.25
N ALA A 187 16.88 7.02 -4.37
CA ALA A 187 17.98 7.77 -3.74
C ALA A 187 18.50 7.12 -2.45
N MET A 188 17.83 6.13 -1.93
CA MET A 188 18.24 5.44 -0.72
C MET A 188 19.50 4.61 -0.99
N PRO A 189 20.55 4.71 -0.17
CA PRO A 189 21.71 3.85 -0.32
C PRO A 189 21.37 2.39 0.01
N LYS A 190 22.06 1.47 -0.66
CA LYS A 190 21.95 0.04 -0.37
C LYS A 190 22.85 -0.32 0.80
N PHE A 191 22.27 -0.90 1.85
CA PHE A 191 23.01 -1.43 2.99
C PHE A 191 23.13 -2.95 2.88
N GLY A 192 24.29 -3.42 2.43
CA GLY A 192 24.62 -4.85 2.40
C GLY A 192 24.83 -5.43 3.82
N ARG A 193 24.88 -6.77 3.92
CA ARG A 193 25.11 -7.45 5.21
C ARG A 193 26.46 -7.11 5.86
N GLY A 194 27.47 -6.76 5.06
CA GLY A 194 28.77 -6.30 5.57
C GLY A 194 28.72 -4.92 6.19
N THR A 195 27.81 -4.04 5.74
CA THR A 195 27.63 -2.69 6.27
C THR A 195 26.63 -2.67 7.45
N LEU A 196 25.54 -3.41 7.32
CA LEU A 196 24.48 -3.54 8.31
C LEU A 196 24.09 -5.01 8.41
N SER A 197 24.51 -5.70 9.48
CA SER A 197 24.16 -7.10 9.69
C SER A 197 22.65 -7.32 9.82
N ASP A 198 22.17 -8.55 9.68
CA ASP A 198 20.71 -8.83 9.82
C ASP A 198 20.21 -8.54 11.25
N GLY A 199 21.04 -8.78 12.29
CA GLY A 199 20.72 -8.41 13.66
C GLY A 199 20.61 -6.90 13.88
N ALA A 200 21.52 -6.12 13.28
CA ALA A 200 21.50 -4.67 13.31
C ALA A 200 20.29 -4.12 12.56
N LEU A 201 19.95 -4.67 11.40
CA LEU A 201 18.74 -4.34 10.66
C LEU A 201 17.47 -4.62 11.47
N ASN A 202 17.39 -5.78 12.12
CA ASN A 202 16.26 -6.11 13.00
C ASN A 202 16.15 -5.12 14.16
N SER A 203 17.26 -4.64 14.70
CA SER A 203 17.27 -3.61 15.74
C SER A 203 16.75 -2.27 15.23
N VAL A 204 17.15 -1.84 14.03
CA VAL A 204 16.60 -0.63 13.38
C VAL A 204 15.09 -0.77 13.17
N ILE A 205 14.64 -1.91 12.66
CA ILE A 205 13.19 -2.18 12.47
C ILE A 205 12.45 -2.15 13.81
N ALA A 206 13.02 -2.75 14.86
CA ALA A 206 12.43 -2.72 16.20
C ALA A 206 12.27 -1.28 16.71
N TYR A 207 13.27 -0.42 16.51
CA TYR A 207 13.18 1.01 16.85
C TYR A 207 12.11 1.73 16.01
N ILE A 208 12.11 1.60 14.67
CA ILE A 208 11.13 2.25 13.80
C ILE A 208 9.69 1.90 14.22
N ARG A 209 9.46 0.70 14.68
CA ARG A 209 8.14 0.26 15.18
C ARG A 209 7.71 0.94 16.48
N THR A 210 8.63 1.57 17.21
CA THR A 210 8.31 2.38 18.40
C THR A 210 7.95 3.82 18.04
N LEU A 211 8.25 4.26 16.81
CA LEU A 211 7.90 5.60 16.37
C LEU A 211 6.37 5.77 16.30
N PRO A 212 5.85 6.91 16.75
CA PRO A 212 4.41 7.16 16.74
C PRO A 212 3.87 7.09 15.32
N ARG A 213 2.69 6.49 15.16
CA ARG A 213 1.99 6.40 13.87
C ARG A 213 1.26 7.68 13.47
N THR A 214 1.21 8.63 14.35
CA THR A 214 0.52 9.91 14.14
C THR A 214 1.52 11.04 14.18
N SER A 215 1.73 11.69 13.07
CA SER A 215 2.29 13.03 13.03
C SER A 215 1.41 13.94 13.88
N GLY A 216 1.97 14.60 14.87
CA GLY A 216 1.25 15.64 15.63
C GLY A 216 0.72 15.26 16.99
N ALA A 217 1.39 14.36 17.74
CA ALA A 217 1.16 14.26 19.18
C ALA A 217 1.50 15.62 19.83
N GLY A 218 0.54 16.52 19.87
CA GLY A 218 0.65 17.82 20.52
C GLY A 218 0.75 19.05 19.62
N GLY A 219 0.58 18.95 18.30
CA GLY A 219 0.65 20.09 17.40
C GLY A 219 -0.26 19.97 16.15
N TRP A 220 -0.36 21.04 15.40
CA TRP A 220 -1.05 21.05 14.11
C TRP A 220 -0.11 20.42 13.07
N PRO A 221 -0.47 19.30 12.41
CA PRO A 221 0.49 18.51 11.61
C PRO A 221 0.85 19.15 10.25
N LEU A 222 0.53 20.38 9.96
CA LEU A 222 0.85 21.15 8.73
C LEU A 222 1.20 20.31 7.48
N GLY A 223 0.52 19.15 7.34
CA GLY A 223 0.74 18.21 6.23
C GLY A 223 1.97 17.29 6.34
N GLY A 224 2.68 17.27 7.48
CA GLY A 224 3.86 16.41 7.66
C GLY A 224 5.04 16.74 6.74
N VAL A 225 5.10 17.97 6.23
CA VAL A 225 6.11 18.40 5.23
C VAL A 225 7.49 18.62 5.86
N GLY A 226 7.57 18.52 7.19
CA GLY A 226 8.82 18.62 7.94
C GLY A 226 9.09 20.00 8.53
N PRO A 227 10.27 20.17 9.17
CA PRO A 227 10.57 21.31 10.03
C PRO A 227 10.60 22.67 9.31
N VAL A 228 10.70 22.69 7.97
CA VAL A 228 10.74 23.94 7.21
C VAL A 228 9.41 24.70 7.28
N THR A 229 8.29 24.01 7.08
CA THR A 229 6.95 24.62 7.16
C THR A 229 6.61 25.04 8.59
N GLU A 230 6.94 24.19 9.56
CA GLU A 230 6.77 24.50 10.98
C GLU A 230 7.64 25.70 11.39
N GLY A 231 8.88 25.73 10.93
CA GLY A 231 9.80 26.84 11.14
C GLY A 231 9.30 28.14 10.52
N VAL A 232 8.78 28.13 9.30
CA VAL A 232 8.23 29.33 8.66
C VAL A 232 7.05 29.88 9.47
N VAL A 233 6.13 29.03 9.93
CA VAL A 233 5.01 29.46 10.78
C VAL A 233 5.52 30.06 12.09
N ALA A 234 6.47 29.42 12.77
CA ALA A 234 7.05 29.91 14.00
C ALA A 234 7.76 31.28 13.81
N TRP A 235 8.53 31.43 12.73
CA TRP A 235 9.22 32.67 12.40
C TRP A 235 8.24 33.81 12.03
N VAL A 236 7.31 33.56 11.11
CA VAL A 236 6.41 34.61 10.63
C VAL A 236 5.44 35.06 11.73
N LEU A 237 4.80 34.10 12.42
CA LEU A 237 3.85 34.46 13.47
C LEU A 237 4.57 34.84 14.76
N GLY A 238 5.56 34.09 15.20
CA GLY A 238 6.28 34.35 16.48
C GLY A 238 7.05 35.66 16.43
N LEU A 239 7.88 35.86 15.39
CA LEU A 239 8.66 37.09 15.24
C LEU A 239 7.75 38.29 14.91
N GLY A 240 6.70 38.11 14.09
CA GLY A 240 5.71 39.14 13.78
C GLY A 240 5.00 39.63 15.03
N VAL A 241 4.50 38.73 15.88
CA VAL A 241 3.90 39.10 17.18
C VAL A 241 4.89 39.81 18.07
N LEU A 242 6.12 39.29 18.16
CA LEU A 242 7.18 39.93 19.01
C LEU A 242 7.46 41.36 18.54
N LEU A 243 7.61 41.58 17.24
CA LEU A 243 7.83 42.93 16.67
C LEU A 243 6.65 43.89 16.96
N LEU A 244 5.42 43.37 16.87
CA LEU A 244 4.24 44.18 17.21
C LEU A 244 4.21 44.56 18.70
N VAL A 245 4.55 43.63 19.59
CA VAL A 245 4.65 43.88 21.04
C VAL A 245 5.74 44.92 21.33
N ILE A 246 6.94 44.77 20.75
CA ILE A 246 8.03 45.72 20.92
C ILE A 246 7.63 47.12 20.44
N ARG A 247 7.00 47.20 19.25
CA ARG A 247 6.49 48.48 18.74
C ARG A 247 5.44 49.12 19.62
N ALA A 248 4.52 48.32 20.19
CA ALA A 248 3.47 48.80 21.09
C ALA A 248 4.08 49.35 22.41
N LEU A 249 5.05 48.64 22.97
CA LEU A 249 5.78 49.08 24.19
C LEU A 249 6.60 50.35 23.93
N GLY A 250 7.31 50.43 22.79
CA GLY A 250 8.07 51.61 22.41
C GLY A 250 7.22 52.88 22.18
N LYS A 251 5.95 52.71 21.76
CA LYS A 251 5.00 53.82 21.68
C LYS A 251 4.53 54.34 23.06
N ARG A 252 4.50 53.49 24.07
CA ARG A 252 4.11 53.88 25.44
C ARG A 252 5.27 54.54 26.24
N ALA A 253 6.51 54.36 25.78
CA ALA A 253 7.69 54.90 26.42
C ALA A 253 8.10 56.29 25.90
N ARG A 254 7.35 56.84 24.89
CA ARG A 254 7.45 58.21 24.43
C ARG A 254 6.26 59.04 24.92
#